data_96b28a0f36de295e9c6158818b27f1a1
#
_entry.id   96b28a0f36de295e9c6158818b27f1a1
#
_cell.length_a   1.000
_cell.length_b   1.000
_cell.length_c   1.000
_cell.angle_alpha   90.00
_cell.angle_beta   90.00
_cell.angle_gamma   90.00
#
_symmetry.space_group_name_H-M   'P 1'
#
loop_
_entity.id
_entity.type
_entity.pdbx_description
1 polymer ?
#
loop_
_entity_poly.entity_id
_entity_poly.type
_entity_poly.pdbx_seq_one_letter_code
_entity_poly.pdbx_strand_id
1 'polypeptide(L)'
;MINICPVLHNKKQYLDLLLLADEQESMIDRYLERGEMFVLTDAGDTKAACVVTREAEDVFEIKNIATHPQCQRQGYGRMLMEYLFKRYAGRCRTMLVGTGDSPLTVPFYESCGFTYSHRIPDFFTANYDHPIYEAGKQLKDMIYLKRRMNE
;
A
#
# COMPACT_ATOMS: atom_id res chain seq x y z
N MET A 1 16.23 6.70 -15.63
CA MET A 1 16.47 5.38 -15.06
C MET A 1 15.59 5.18 -13.82
N ILE A 2 14.97 4.04 -13.71
CA ILE A 2 14.09 3.73 -12.59
C ILE A 2 14.88 3.02 -11.49
N ASN A 3 14.78 3.53 -10.26
CA ASN A 3 15.40 2.92 -9.10
C ASN A 3 14.36 2.74 -8.01
N ILE A 4 14.45 1.65 -7.27
CA ILE A 4 13.62 1.42 -6.09
C ILE A 4 14.57 1.20 -4.92
N CYS A 5 14.45 2.04 -3.89
CA CYS A 5 15.38 2.05 -2.77
C CYS A 5 14.65 2.04 -1.44
N PRO A 6 15.20 1.36 -0.42
CA PRO A 6 14.63 1.44 0.92
C PRO A 6 14.86 2.82 1.52
N VAL A 7 13.90 3.27 2.33
CA VAL A 7 13.99 4.52 3.07
C VAL A 7 14.24 4.14 4.53
N LEU A 8 15.44 4.42 5.02
CA LEU A 8 15.86 3.98 6.35
C LEU A 8 15.66 5.05 7.42
N HIS A 9 15.59 6.33 7.03
CA HIS A 9 15.50 7.43 7.97
C HIS A 9 14.58 8.51 7.43
N ASN A 10 13.98 9.29 8.35
CA ASN A 10 13.17 10.44 7.97
C ASN A 10 12.09 10.08 6.96
N LYS A 11 11.32 9.04 7.28
CA LYS A 11 10.28 8.54 6.37
C LYS A 11 9.21 9.58 6.09
N LYS A 12 8.97 10.49 7.03
CA LYS A 12 7.95 11.53 6.86
C LYS A 12 8.35 12.62 5.87
N GLN A 13 9.55 12.59 5.33
CA GLN A 13 9.87 13.45 4.20
C GLN A 13 8.97 13.15 3.01
N TYR A 14 8.37 11.95 2.97
CA TYR A 14 7.45 11.53 1.91
C TYR A 14 5.99 11.53 2.39
N LEU A 15 5.68 12.23 3.48
CA LEU A 15 4.33 12.20 4.06
C LEU A 15 3.26 12.60 3.06
N ASP A 16 3.50 13.64 2.24
CA ASP A 16 2.51 14.09 1.26
C ASP A 16 2.12 12.97 0.30
N LEU A 17 3.10 12.17 -0.11
CA LEU A 17 2.84 11.04 -1.00
C LEU A 17 2.05 9.95 -0.28
N LEU A 18 2.44 9.64 0.96
CA LEU A 18 1.74 8.60 1.74
C LEU A 18 0.28 8.99 2.03
N LEU A 19 0.02 10.28 2.23
CA LEU A 19 -1.35 10.76 2.48
C LEU A 19 -2.28 10.56 1.29
N LEU A 20 -1.75 10.37 0.09
CA LEU A 20 -2.59 10.08 -1.07
C LEU A 20 -3.28 8.72 -0.95
N ALA A 21 -2.64 7.77 -0.30
CA ALA A 21 -3.21 6.43 -0.13
C ALA A 21 -3.88 6.25 1.24
N ASP A 22 -3.50 7.04 2.25
CA ASP A 22 -4.04 6.92 3.59
C ASP A 22 -4.12 8.35 4.16
N GLU A 23 -5.29 8.94 4.12
CA GLU A 23 -5.40 10.39 4.25
C GLU A 23 -5.41 10.92 5.68
N GLN A 24 -4.99 10.14 6.65
CA GLN A 24 -4.91 10.61 8.04
C GLN A 24 -3.55 10.24 8.63
N GLU A 25 -2.78 11.25 9.00
CA GLU A 25 -1.41 11.03 9.49
C GLU A 25 -1.36 10.11 10.71
N SER A 26 -2.31 10.23 11.63
CA SER A 26 -2.34 9.38 12.82
C SER A 26 -2.53 7.91 12.47
N MET A 27 -3.17 7.60 11.35
CA MET A 27 -3.29 6.23 10.88
C MET A 27 -1.97 5.75 10.27
N ILE A 28 -1.29 6.62 9.52
CA ILE A 28 0.03 6.32 8.97
C ILE A 28 1.02 6.05 10.10
N ASP A 29 0.92 6.79 11.19
CA ASP A 29 1.80 6.61 12.34
C ASP A 29 1.71 5.21 12.95
N ARG A 30 0.61 4.49 12.75
CA ARG A 30 0.44 3.15 13.31
C ARG A 30 1.40 2.14 12.68
N TYR A 31 1.89 2.39 11.48
CA TYR A 31 2.70 1.39 10.78
C TYR A 31 4.02 1.94 10.22
N LEU A 32 4.20 3.25 10.14
CA LEU A 32 5.32 3.81 9.38
C LEU A 32 6.68 3.42 9.94
N GLU A 33 6.91 3.62 11.23
CA GLU A 33 8.23 3.38 11.80
C GLU A 33 8.55 1.89 11.92
N ARG A 34 7.56 1.06 12.20
CA ARG A 34 7.80 -0.38 12.28
C ARG A 34 7.84 -1.07 10.92
N GLY A 35 7.42 -0.37 9.87
CA GLY A 35 7.37 -0.93 8.53
C GLY A 35 8.67 -0.73 7.76
N GLU A 36 8.78 -1.44 6.66
CA GLU A 36 9.83 -1.21 5.68
C GLU A 36 9.26 -0.33 4.58
N MET A 37 9.95 0.77 4.27
CA MET A 37 9.48 1.72 3.27
C MET A 37 10.40 1.72 2.06
N PHE A 38 9.80 1.82 0.88
CA PHE A 38 10.54 1.90 -0.38
C PHE A 38 10.00 3.04 -1.22
N VAL A 39 10.90 3.70 -1.96
CA VAL A 39 10.50 4.73 -2.91
C VAL A 39 10.99 4.35 -4.29
N LEU A 40 10.19 4.65 -5.29
CA LEU A 40 10.54 4.48 -6.69
C LEU A 40 10.84 5.87 -7.27
N THR A 41 12.03 6.02 -7.83
CA THR A 41 12.40 7.25 -8.52
C THR A 41 12.62 6.97 -10.00
N ASP A 42 12.36 7.97 -10.82
CA ASP A 42 12.63 7.90 -12.25
C ASP A 42 13.22 9.25 -12.65
N ALA A 43 14.37 9.20 -13.30
CA ALA A 43 15.12 10.41 -13.67
C ALA A 43 15.41 11.29 -12.45
N GLY A 44 15.60 10.68 -11.29
CA GLY A 44 15.92 11.40 -10.06
C GLY A 44 14.71 11.92 -9.27
N ASP A 45 13.50 11.82 -9.83
CA ASP A 45 12.30 12.31 -9.15
C ASP A 45 11.53 11.16 -8.50
N THR A 46 11.03 11.38 -7.29
CA THR A 46 10.21 10.38 -6.60
C THR A 46 8.83 10.32 -7.25
N LYS A 47 8.45 9.14 -7.72
CA LYS A 47 7.18 8.93 -8.40
C LYS A 47 6.18 8.17 -7.54
N ALA A 48 6.64 7.24 -6.71
CA ALA A 48 5.77 6.36 -5.93
C ALA A 48 6.49 5.88 -4.68
N ALA A 49 5.71 5.41 -3.71
CA ALA A 49 6.24 4.90 -2.45
C ALA A 49 5.33 3.81 -1.89
N CYS A 50 5.87 2.97 -1.04
CA CYS A 50 5.08 1.98 -0.34
C CYS A 50 5.66 1.67 1.03
N VAL A 51 4.82 1.12 1.91
CA VAL A 51 5.22 0.68 3.25
C VAL A 51 4.68 -0.73 3.45
N VAL A 52 5.54 -1.63 3.91
CA VAL A 52 5.19 -3.03 4.16
C VAL A 52 5.53 -3.35 5.61
N THR A 53 4.63 -4.06 6.30
CA THR A 53 4.86 -4.48 7.67
C THR A 53 4.84 -6.00 7.74
N ARG A 54 5.53 -6.55 8.75
CA ARG A 54 5.46 -7.97 9.04
C ARG A 54 4.36 -8.15 10.09
N GLU A 55 3.34 -8.93 9.76
CA GLU A 55 2.21 -9.15 10.65
C GLU A 55 2.28 -10.48 11.38
N ALA A 56 2.98 -11.45 10.84
CA ALA A 56 3.23 -12.74 11.47
C ALA A 56 4.54 -13.27 10.89
N GLU A 57 4.97 -14.46 11.31
CA GLU A 57 6.27 -14.97 10.88
C GLU A 57 6.41 -15.00 9.37
N ASP A 58 5.37 -15.43 8.67
CA ASP A 58 5.41 -15.55 7.22
C ASP A 58 4.30 -14.74 6.53
N VAL A 59 3.73 -13.74 7.22
CA VAL A 59 2.67 -12.89 6.67
C VAL A 59 3.14 -11.44 6.70
N PHE A 60 3.14 -10.81 5.53
CA PHE A 60 3.47 -9.38 5.39
C PHE A 60 2.27 -8.66 4.81
N GLU A 61 2.18 -7.39 5.10
CA GLU A 61 1.06 -6.57 4.61
C GLU A 61 1.57 -5.29 3.98
N ILE A 62 1.03 -4.97 2.80
CA ILE A 62 1.26 -3.67 2.17
C ILE A 62 0.31 -2.70 2.84
N LYS A 63 0.84 -1.81 3.68
CA LYS A 63 0.06 -0.84 4.43
C LYS A 63 -0.24 0.42 3.64
N ASN A 64 0.62 0.73 2.68
CA ASN A 64 0.49 1.95 1.89
C ASN A 64 1.20 1.73 0.57
N ILE A 65 0.57 2.09 -0.52
CA ILE A 65 1.21 2.16 -1.83
C ILE A 65 0.57 3.33 -2.57
N ALA A 66 1.39 4.31 -2.95
CA ALA A 66 0.91 5.56 -3.50
C ALA A 66 1.77 5.99 -4.67
N THR A 67 1.13 6.56 -5.69
CA THR A 67 1.79 7.15 -6.85
C THR A 67 1.31 8.59 -6.98
N HIS A 68 2.21 9.53 -7.22
CA HIS A 68 1.81 10.92 -7.45
C HIS A 68 0.75 10.98 -8.57
N PRO A 69 -0.28 11.83 -8.43
CA PRO A 69 -1.37 11.85 -9.40
C PRO A 69 -0.91 12.08 -10.85
N GLN A 70 0.08 12.96 -11.04
CA GLN A 70 0.57 13.24 -12.38
C GLN A 70 1.43 12.11 -12.94
N CYS A 71 1.76 11.11 -12.12
CA CYS A 71 2.57 9.98 -12.54
C CYS A 71 1.78 8.69 -12.66
N GLN A 72 0.47 8.73 -12.38
CA GLN A 72 -0.36 7.53 -12.45
C GLN A 72 -0.50 7.04 -13.89
N ARG A 73 -0.84 5.76 -14.04
CA ARG A 73 -1.05 5.11 -15.33
C ARG A 73 0.23 4.98 -16.16
N GLN A 74 1.40 5.09 -15.52
CA GLN A 74 2.68 4.88 -16.17
C GLN A 74 3.35 3.61 -15.69
N GLY A 75 2.65 2.79 -14.89
CA GLY A 75 3.16 1.50 -14.45
C GLY A 75 3.99 1.53 -13.18
N TYR A 76 4.14 2.67 -12.51
CA TYR A 76 4.99 2.75 -11.32
C TYR A 76 4.47 1.91 -10.15
N GLY A 77 3.16 1.91 -9.92
CA GLY A 77 2.57 1.09 -8.87
C GLY A 77 2.81 -0.39 -9.10
N ARG A 78 2.66 -0.84 -10.35
CA ARG A 78 2.92 -2.23 -10.70
C ARG A 78 4.39 -2.58 -10.55
N MET A 79 5.29 -1.66 -10.90
CA MET A 79 6.72 -1.89 -10.72
C MET A 79 7.08 -2.06 -9.25
N LEU A 80 6.50 -1.24 -8.36
CA LEU A 80 6.68 -1.39 -6.94
C LEU A 80 6.16 -2.74 -6.48
N MET A 81 4.97 -3.12 -6.94
CA MET A 81 4.35 -4.38 -6.56
C MET A 81 5.24 -5.57 -6.94
N GLU A 82 5.77 -5.57 -8.16
CA GLU A 82 6.65 -6.64 -8.62
C GLU A 82 7.95 -6.68 -7.83
N TYR A 83 8.47 -5.49 -7.48
CA TYR A 83 9.66 -5.42 -6.63
C TYR A 83 9.39 -6.07 -5.26
N LEU A 84 8.24 -5.79 -4.66
CA LEU A 84 7.89 -6.36 -3.37
C LEU A 84 7.77 -7.88 -3.45
N PHE A 85 7.16 -8.39 -4.51
CA PHE A 85 7.03 -9.84 -4.66
C PHE A 85 8.40 -10.52 -4.72
N LYS A 86 9.37 -9.91 -5.41
CA LYS A 86 10.71 -10.46 -5.49
C LYS A 86 11.44 -10.32 -4.16
N ARG A 87 11.30 -9.15 -3.51
CA ARG A 87 12.03 -8.89 -2.28
C ARG A 87 11.59 -9.81 -1.14
N TYR A 88 10.30 -10.11 -1.05
CA TYR A 88 9.76 -10.92 0.03
C TYR A 88 9.61 -12.39 -0.32
N ALA A 89 9.93 -12.79 -1.54
CA ALA A 89 9.91 -14.20 -1.92
C ALA A 89 10.86 -14.97 -1.01
N GLY A 90 10.44 -16.14 -0.54
CA GLY A 90 11.25 -16.96 0.33
C GLY A 90 11.07 -16.69 1.81
N ARG A 91 10.55 -15.53 2.20
CA ARG A 91 10.27 -15.27 3.62
C ARG A 91 8.85 -14.81 3.89
N CYS A 92 8.05 -14.69 2.86
CA CYS A 92 6.65 -14.31 2.99
C CYS A 92 5.80 -15.35 2.27
N ARG A 93 4.94 -16.02 3.02
CA ARG A 93 4.02 -16.99 2.43
C ARG A 93 2.79 -16.30 1.89
N THR A 94 2.28 -15.31 2.63
CA THR A 94 1.06 -14.60 2.27
C THR A 94 1.30 -13.10 2.37
N MET A 95 1.03 -12.40 1.29
CA MET A 95 1.05 -10.94 1.26
C MET A 95 -0.40 -10.46 1.34
N LEU A 96 -0.67 -9.56 2.29
CA LEU A 96 -1.98 -8.96 2.47
C LEU A 96 -1.96 -7.52 2.00
N VAL A 97 -3.11 -7.03 1.58
CA VAL A 97 -3.32 -5.60 1.34
C VAL A 97 -4.76 -5.27 1.74
N GLY A 98 -4.93 -4.17 2.48
CA GLY A 98 -6.24 -3.68 2.89
C GLY A 98 -6.60 -2.45 2.09
N THR A 99 -7.87 -2.34 1.69
CA THR A 99 -8.36 -1.20 0.93
C THR A 99 -9.84 -1.00 1.21
N GLY A 100 -10.37 0.17 0.84
CA GLY A 100 -11.81 0.36 0.84
C GLY A 100 -12.45 -0.44 -0.28
N ASP A 101 -13.75 -0.61 -0.19
CA ASP A 101 -14.52 -1.25 -1.25
C ASP A 101 -14.67 -0.24 -2.39
N SER A 102 -13.65 -0.12 -3.20
CA SER A 102 -13.53 0.93 -4.19
C SER A 102 -13.13 0.40 -5.56
N PRO A 103 -13.79 0.84 -6.64
CA PRO A 103 -13.40 0.46 -7.98
C PRO A 103 -12.06 1.08 -8.41
N LEU A 104 -11.52 2.01 -7.60
CA LEU A 104 -10.24 2.64 -7.92
C LEU A 104 -9.05 1.78 -7.49
N THR A 105 -9.24 0.87 -6.53
CA THR A 105 -8.13 0.11 -5.96
C THR A 105 -8.27 -1.40 -6.11
N VAL A 106 -9.44 -1.96 -5.84
CA VAL A 106 -9.62 -3.41 -5.86
C VAL A 106 -9.21 -4.04 -7.19
N PRO A 107 -9.64 -3.51 -8.37
CA PRO A 107 -9.21 -4.12 -9.63
C PRO A 107 -7.70 -4.09 -9.85
N PHE A 108 -7.02 -3.06 -9.35
CA PHE A 108 -5.57 -2.98 -9.48
C PHE A 108 -4.91 -4.14 -8.72
N TYR A 109 -5.33 -4.35 -7.47
CA TYR A 109 -4.77 -5.44 -6.67
C TYR A 109 -5.10 -6.80 -7.28
N GLU A 110 -6.32 -6.97 -7.77
CA GLU A 110 -6.68 -8.21 -8.44
C GLU A 110 -5.81 -8.46 -9.66
N SER A 111 -5.50 -7.41 -10.42
CA SER A 111 -4.62 -7.55 -11.58
C SER A 111 -3.20 -7.91 -11.19
N CYS A 112 -2.82 -7.69 -9.94
CA CYS A 112 -1.52 -8.08 -9.40
C CYS A 112 -1.53 -9.47 -8.76
N GLY A 113 -2.63 -10.20 -8.87
CA GLY A 113 -2.70 -11.56 -8.38
C GLY A 113 -3.30 -11.72 -7.00
N PHE A 114 -3.87 -10.65 -6.44
CA PHE A 114 -4.54 -10.73 -5.14
C PHE A 114 -5.97 -11.21 -5.31
N THR A 115 -6.47 -11.93 -4.30
CA THR A 115 -7.86 -12.39 -4.26
C THR A 115 -8.46 -12.01 -2.91
N TYR A 116 -9.78 -11.95 -2.83
CA TYR A 116 -10.47 -11.58 -1.61
C TYR A 116 -10.07 -12.50 -0.45
N SER A 117 -9.81 -11.90 0.70
CA SER A 117 -9.49 -12.64 1.92
C SER A 117 -10.61 -12.50 2.95
N HIS A 118 -10.82 -11.30 3.46
CA HIS A 118 -11.82 -11.06 4.50
C HIS A 118 -12.12 -9.57 4.57
N ARG A 119 -13.08 -9.21 5.43
CA ARG A 119 -13.56 -7.85 5.57
C ARG A 119 -13.54 -7.47 7.05
N ILE A 120 -13.17 -6.23 7.35
CA ILE A 120 -13.32 -5.67 8.68
C ILE A 120 -14.45 -4.65 8.63
N PRO A 121 -15.62 -4.96 9.21
CA PRO A 121 -16.76 -4.04 9.15
C PRO A 121 -16.46 -2.72 9.83
N ASP A 122 -16.94 -1.62 9.23
CA ASP A 122 -16.88 -0.27 9.78
C ASP A 122 -15.47 0.22 10.11
N PHE A 123 -14.44 -0.36 9.47
CA PHE A 123 -13.06 0.02 9.76
C PHE A 123 -12.84 1.53 9.57
N PHE A 124 -13.31 2.08 8.46
CA PHE A 124 -13.07 3.48 8.15
C PHE A 124 -13.85 4.41 9.06
N THR A 125 -15.08 4.06 9.40
CA THR A 125 -15.90 4.89 10.28
C THR A 125 -15.43 4.80 11.73
N ALA A 126 -14.84 3.69 12.14
CA ALA A 126 -14.37 3.49 13.51
C ALA A 126 -12.98 4.07 13.77
N ASN A 127 -12.14 4.16 12.76
CA ASN A 127 -10.72 4.51 12.95
C ASN A 127 -10.32 5.89 12.44
N TYR A 128 -11.06 6.49 11.52
CA TYR A 128 -10.73 7.80 10.98
C TYR A 128 -11.60 8.86 11.65
N ASP A 129 -11.04 10.07 11.84
CA ASP A 129 -11.76 11.12 12.54
C ASP A 129 -12.67 11.93 11.62
N HIS A 130 -12.76 11.55 10.36
CA HIS A 130 -13.64 12.19 9.37
C HIS A 130 -14.08 11.13 8.35
N PRO A 131 -15.19 11.38 7.64
CA PRO A 131 -15.63 10.45 6.59
C PRO A 131 -14.61 10.37 5.45
N ILE A 132 -14.37 9.15 4.96
CA ILE A 132 -13.45 8.91 3.85
C ILE A 132 -14.28 8.56 2.62
N TYR A 133 -14.01 9.23 1.51
CA TYR A 133 -14.74 9.01 0.26
C TYR A 133 -13.78 8.62 -0.86
N GLU A 134 -14.21 7.67 -1.69
CA GLU A 134 -13.53 7.35 -2.94
C GLU A 134 -14.58 7.11 -4.02
N ALA A 135 -14.36 7.65 -5.21
CA ALA A 135 -15.28 7.51 -6.34
C ALA A 135 -16.70 7.94 -5.96
N GLY A 136 -16.83 8.98 -5.11
CA GLY A 136 -18.12 9.50 -4.69
C GLY A 136 -18.85 8.66 -3.66
N LYS A 137 -18.22 7.61 -3.13
CA LYS A 137 -18.85 6.70 -2.18
C LYS A 137 -18.10 6.76 -0.85
N GLN A 138 -18.85 6.81 0.25
CA GLN A 138 -18.23 6.76 1.57
C GLN A 138 -17.71 5.36 1.86
N LEU A 139 -16.44 5.27 2.26
CA LEU A 139 -15.84 4.01 2.65
C LEU A 139 -16.25 3.69 4.08
N LYS A 140 -16.65 2.44 4.32
CA LYS A 140 -17.02 1.98 5.65
C LYS A 140 -16.17 0.78 6.05
N ASP A 141 -16.24 -0.30 5.30
CA ASP A 141 -15.53 -1.53 5.60
C ASP A 141 -14.15 -1.55 4.94
N MET A 142 -13.19 -2.18 5.61
CA MET A 142 -11.91 -2.49 5.00
C MET A 142 -12.03 -3.85 4.31
N ILE A 143 -11.65 -3.91 3.04
CA ILE A 143 -11.59 -5.15 2.28
C ILE A 143 -10.15 -5.62 2.31
N TYR A 144 -9.90 -6.84 2.76
CA TYR A 144 -8.57 -7.43 2.70
C TYR A 144 -8.47 -8.39 1.54
N LEU A 145 -7.38 -8.25 0.80
CA LEU A 145 -7.02 -9.13 -0.30
C LEU A 145 -5.71 -9.81 0.05
N LYS A 146 -5.49 -11.00 -0.51
CA LYS A 146 -4.29 -11.78 -0.23
C LYS A 146 -3.70 -12.37 -1.49
N ARG A 147 -2.39 -12.57 -1.48
CA ARG A 147 -1.67 -13.26 -2.55
C ARG A 147 -0.70 -14.26 -1.94
N ARG A 148 -0.76 -15.50 -2.42
CA ARG A 148 0.23 -16.52 -2.02
C ARG A 148 1.55 -16.16 -2.69
N MET A 149 2.63 -16.24 -1.87
CA MET A 149 3.92 -15.77 -2.32
C MET A 149 4.78 -17.00 -2.44
N ASN A 150 4.94 -17.75 -2.76
CA ASN A 150 5.78 -18.75 -2.54
C ASN A 150 6.26 -19.46 -3.59
N GLU A 151 6.00 -19.47 -4.42
CA GLU A 151 6.57 -20.42 -5.33
C GLU A 151 7.37 -19.78 -6.32
#